data_237ecad6ffe0d93a0abb5a6801f012cc
#
_entry.id   237ecad6ffe0d93a0abb5a6801f012cc
#
_cell.length_a   1.000
_cell.length_b   1.000
_cell.length_c   1.000
_cell.angle_alpha   90.00
_cell.angle_beta   90.00
_cell.angle_gamma   90.00
#
_symmetry.space_group_name_H-M   'P 1'
#
loop_
_entity.id
_entity.type
_entity.pdbx_description
1 polymer ?
#
loop_
_entity_poly.entity_id
_entity_poly.type
_entity_poly.pdbx_seq_one_letter_code
_entity_poly.pdbx_strand_id
1 'polypeptide(L)'
;MRSRLIIAAGALTVAGQAHALHPSPLVEAEWLSKQLESDDLLVLDVRSAIDDGGDRESFEAARIPGSRYSSYTDAGWRESRDGVAGLMPEVEALETLIGELGIDNDDTVVVAAAGTGPTDFGSAARVYWTFKALGHDEVTILNGGVAGWQAQGFEVASGAPEAIAATDFEGSLQDALLATTAEVEGARENDEALVDARPVDFYRGETQSPAVRAPGTIPGAVNLPHHDALVERDGAYYLDAEELQANVDELGLDPEAPAVAFCNTGHWAASGWFQLSEVGGLEDVSMYDGSMAEWTREDDRPLHLAERGIVSVGELVD
;
A
#
# COMPACT_ATOMS: atom_id res chain seq x y z
N MET A 1 -43.05 40.22 -49.22
CA MET A 1 -42.46 40.03 -47.91
C MET A 1 -42.29 38.52 -47.66
N ARG A 2 -41.05 38.02 -47.73
CA ARG A 2 -40.77 36.59 -47.51
C ARG A 2 -40.01 36.51 -46.17
N SER A 3 -40.67 36.03 -45.11
CA SER A 3 -40.07 35.74 -43.80
C SER A 3 -39.16 34.53 -43.89
N ARG A 4 -37.87 34.69 -43.54
CA ARG A 4 -36.92 33.58 -43.37
C ARG A 4 -36.97 33.11 -41.91
N LEU A 5 -37.38 31.88 -41.72
CA LEU A 5 -37.29 31.21 -40.44
C LEU A 5 -35.82 30.75 -40.21
N ILE A 6 -35.20 31.27 -39.19
CA ILE A 6 -33.85 30.80 -38.72
C ILE A 6 -34.11 29.74 -37.71
N ILE A 7 -33.76 28.49 -38.04
CA ILE A 7 -33.74 27.37 -37.10
C ILE A 7 -32.36 27.37 -36.44
N ALA A 8 -32.28 27.72 -35.16
CA ALA A 8 -31.08 27.56 -34.33
C ALA A 8 -31.01 26.08 -33.89
N ALA A 9 -29.99 25.36 -34.38
CA ALA A 9 -29.63 24.05 -33.88
C ALA A 9 -28.88 24.22 -32.55
N GLY A 10 -29.55 23.90 -31.45
CA GLY A 10 -28.91 23.78 -30.16
C GLY A 10 -28.12 22.46 -30.09
N ALA A 11 -26.82 22.53 -29.95
CA ALA A 11 -26.02 21.37 -29.58
C ALA A 11 -26.31 21.01 -28.12
N LEU A 12 -26.96 19.87 -27.87
CA LEU A 12 -27.00 19.28 -26.56
C LEU A 12 -25.61 18.66 -26.31
N THR A 13 -24.82 19.27 -25.45
CA THR A 13 -23.70 18.61 -24.78
C THR A 13 -24.30 17.65 -23.76
N VAL A 14 -24.26 16.37 -24.04
CA VAL A 14 -24.48 15.32 -23.04
C VAL A 14 -23.21 15.31 -22.19
N ALA A 15 -23.27 15.92 -21.01
CA ALA A 15 -22.29 15.68 -19.98
C ALA A 15 -22.48 14.20 -19.58
N GLY A 16 -21.55 13.34 -19.96
CA GLY A 16 -21.46 11.98 -19.42
C GLY A 16 -21.26 12.10 -17.92
N GLN A 17 -22.13 11.51 -17.14
CA GLN A 17 -21.84 11.30 -15.71
C GLN A 17 -20.72 10.26 -15.66
N ALA A 18 -19.52 10.67 -15.21
CA ALA A 18 -18.49 9.76 -14.78
C ALA A 18 -19.12 8.86 -13.71
N HIS A 19 -19.14 7.57 -13.95
CA HIS A 19 -19.53 6.58 -12.94
C HIS A 19 -18.21 6.10 -12.36
N ALA A 20 -17.93 6.47 -11.10
CA ALA A 20 -16.85 5.88 -10.33
C ALA A 20 -16.92 4.35 -10.47
N LEU A 21 -15.79 3.72 -10.78
CA LEU A 21 -15.75 2.28 -11.08
C LEU A 21 -15.92 1.43 -9.82
N HIS A 22 -15.70 1.99 -8.62
CA HIS A 22 -15.74 1.33 -7.30
C HIS A 22 -15.17 -0.10 -7.37
N PRO A 23 -13.88 -0.25 -7.73
CA PRO A 23 -13.28 -1.57 -7.83
C PRO A 23 -13.17 -2.22 -6.46
N SER A 24 -13.10 -3.55 -6.42
CA SER A 24 -12.61 -4.29 -5.25
C SER A 24 -11.22 -3.78 -4.88
N PRO A 25 -10.80 -3.80 -3.60
CA PRO A 25 -9.45 -3.41 -3.18
C PRO A 25 -8.31 -4.13 -3.93
N LEU A 26 -8.58 -5.35 -4.40
CA LEU A 26 -7.69 -6.16 -5.21
C LEU A 26 -8.39 -6.54 -6.52
N VAL A 27 -7.74 -6.29 -7.66
CA VAL A 27 -8.29 -6.59 -8.99
C VAL A 27 -7.36 -7.48 -9.79
N GLU A 28 -7.93 -8.31 -10.66
CA GLU A 28 -7.19 -9.20 -11.56
C GLU A 28 -6.87 -8.51 -12.89
N ALA A 29 -5.82 -8.98 -13.57
CA ALA A 29 -5.38 -8.42 -14.85
C ALA A 29 -6.50 -8.47 -15.92
N GLU A 30 -7.36 -9.49 -15.91
CA GLU A 30 -8.51 -9.58 -16.81
C GLU A 30 -9.53 -8.44 -16.57
N TRP A 31 -9.76 -8.05 -15.32
CA TRP A 31 -10.61 -6.89 -15.01
C TRP A 31 -9.98 -5.61 -15.54
N LEU A 32 -8.70 -5.37 -15.23
CA LEU A 32 -7.99 -4.18 -15.68
C LEU A 32 -7.97 -4.05 -17.20
N SER A 33 -7.74 -5.15 -17.92
CA SER A 33 -7.68 -5.15 -19.39
C SER A 33 -8.96 -4.64 -20.06
N LYS A 34 -10.10 -4.76 -19.38
CA LYS A 34 -11.41 -4.28 -19.85
C LYS A 34 -11.66 -2.81 -19.53
N GLN A 35 -10.87 -2.23 -18.61
CA GLN A 35 -11.03 -0.87 -18.13
C GLN A 35 -9.99 0.12 -18.67
N LEU A 36 -8.94 -0.34 -19.36
CA LEU A 36 -7.82 0.50 -19.82
C LEU A 36 -8.22 1.66 -20.77
N GLU A 37 -9.41 1.58 -21.39
CA GLU A 37 -9.91 2.63 -22.26
C GLU A 37 -10.80 3.66 -21.51
N SER A 38 -10.95 3.51 -20.18
CA SER A 38 -11.70 4.48 -19.36
C SER A 38 -10.86 5.72 -19.14
N ASP A 39 -11.44 6.88 -19.38
CA ASP A 39 -10.78 8.18 -19.16
C ASP A 39 -10.54 8.45 -17.65
N ASP A 40 -11.35 7.84 -16.78
CA ASP A 40 -11.31 8.04 -15.32
C ASP A 40 -10.48 6.96 -14.59
N LEU A 41 -9.71 6.11 -15.33
CA LEU A 41 -8.86 5.07 -14.74
C LEU A 41 -7.39 5.30 -15.07
N LEU A 42 -6.56 5.28 -14.03
CA LEU A 42 -5.11 5.44 -14.14
C LEU A 42 -4.37 4.24 -13.55
N VAL A 43 -3.42 3.70 -14.29
CA VAL A 43 -2.50 2.68 -13.78
C VAL A 43 -1.24 3.36 -13.28
N LEU A 44 -0.94 3.20 -12.00
CA LEU A 44 0.26 3.71 -11.35
C LEU A 44 1.25 2.57 -11.13
N ASP A 45 2.30 2.53 -11.93
CA ASP A 45 3.39 1.55 -11.84
C ASP A 45 4.42 2.02 -10.81
N VAL A 46 4.46 1.32 -9.69
CA VAL A 46 5.32 1.65 -8.54
C VAL A 46 6.54 0.73 -8.42
N ARG A 47 6.87 0.00 -9.50
CA ARG A 47 8.06 -0.87 -9.50
C ARG A 47 9.31 -0.14 -9.05
N SER A 48 10.17 -0.87 -8.35
CA SER A 48 11.45 -0.39 -7.82
C SER A 48 12.45 -1.54 -7.73
N ALA A 49 13.64 -1.29 -7.19
CA ALA A 49 14.65 -2.33 -7.02
C ALA A 49 14.30 -3.40 -5.96
N ILE A 50 13.19 -3.27 -5.24
CA ILE A 50 12.71 -4.27 -4.28
C ILE A 50 12.38 -5.57 -5.02
N ASP A 51 12.88 -6.72 -4.51
CA ASP A 51 12.72 -8.05 -5.09
C ASP A 51 13.10 -8.10 -6.60
N ASP A 52 14.13 -7.34 -7.01
CA ASP A 52 14.57 -7.19 -8.39
C ASP A 52 13.45 -6.67 -9.34
N GLY A 53 12.49 -5.92 -8.81
CA GLY A 53 11.31 -5.45 -9.53
C GLY A 53 11.58 -4.47 -10.68
N GLY A 54 12.74 -3.85 -10.68
CA GLY A 54 13.20 -3.01 -11.80
C GLY A 54 13.28 -1.52 -11.48
N ASP A 55 13.22 -0.72 -12.52
CA ASP A 55 13.43 0.71 -12.52
C ASP A 55 12.71 1.39 -13.70
N ARG A 56 13.02 2.67 -13.96
CA ARG A 56 12.46 3.39 -15.11
C ARG A 56 12.86 2.76 -16.45
N GLU A 57 14.06 2.19 -16.60
CA GLU A 57 14.48 1.55 -17.86
C GLU A 57 13.62 0.31 -18.13
N SER A 58 13.40 -0.52 -17.14
CA SER A 58 12.51 -1.68 -17.24
C SER A 58 11.05 -1.29 -17.49
N PHE A 59 10.56 -0.18 -16.88
CA PHE A 59 9.25 0.39 -17.19
C PHE A 59 9.14 0.84 -18.66
N GLU A 60 10.15 1.53 -19.19
CA GLU A 60 10.18 1.96 -20.60
C GLU A 60 10.35 0.78 -21.55
N ALA A 61 10.97 -0.31 -21.13
CA ALA A 61 11.10 -1.52 -21.93
C ALA A 61 9.76 -2.28 -22.06
N ALA A 62 8.99 -2.39 -20.96
CA ALA A 62 7.70 -3.07 -20.95
C ALA A 62 6.83 -2.59 -19.79
N ARG A 63 5.65 -2.06 -20.08
CA ARG A 63 4.68 -1.59 -19.11
C ARG A 63 3.25 -1.89 -19.51
N ILE A 64 2.32 -1.79 -18.58
CA ILE A 64 0.88 -1.79 -18.88
C ILE A 64 0.57 -0.55 -19.74
N PRO A 65 -0.19 -0.67 -20.84
CA PRO A 65 -0.52 0.47 -21.68
C PRO A 65 -1.16 1.63 -20.90
N GLY A 66 -0.73 2.86 -21.15
CA GLY A 66 -1.24 4.06 -20.44
C GLY A 66 -0.70 4.27 -19.03
N SER A 67 0.05 3.31 -18.46
CA SER A 67 0.54 3.44 -17.08
C SER A 67 1.52 4.58 -16.90
N ARG A 68 1.52 5.14 -15.68
CA ARG A 68 2.41 6.20 -15.19
C ARG A 68 3.42 5.60 -14.23
N TYR A 69 4.66 6.04 -14.29
CA TYR A 69 5.75 5.52 -13.46
C TYR A 69 6.05 6.42 -12.29
N SER A 70 6.05 5.85 -11.10
CA SER A 70 6.49 6.49 -9.87
C SER A 70 7.25 5.49 -9.01
N SER A 71 8.60 5.50 -9.07
CA SER A 71 9.43 4.58 -8.28
C SER A 71 9.04 4.64 -6.80
N TYR A 72 8.65 3.50 -6.23
CA TYR A 72 8.29 3.44 -4.82
C TYR A 72 9.43 3.87 -3.89
N THR A 73 10.67 3.55 -4.24
CA THR A 73 11.85 3.87 -3.42
C THR A 73 12.37 5.29 -3.60
N ASP A 74 12.13 5.92 -4.78
CA ASP A 74 12.84 7.13 -5.16
C ASP A 74 11.94 8.35 -5.37
N ALA A 75 10.62 8.15 -5.57
CA ALA A 75 9.71 9.23 -5.92
C ALA A 75 9.22 10.06 -4.73
N GLY A 76 9.43 9.62 -3.49
CA GLY A 76 8.98 10.37 -2.31
C GLY A 76 7.72 9.82 -1.65
N TRP A 77 7.34 8.56 -1.91
CA TRP A 77 6.23 7.89 -1.19
C TRP A 77 6.52 7.65 0.29
N ARG A 78 7.77 7.77 0.69
CA ARG A 78 8.23 7.60 2.07
C ARG A 78 9.37 8.57 2.37
N GLU A 79 9.47 8.99 3.62
CA GLU A 79 10.56 9.85 4.07
C GLU A 79 11.23 9.32 5.35
N SER A 80 12.33 9.96 5.71
CA SER A 80 12.96 9.79 7.02
C SER A 80 12.82 11.07 7.80
N ARG A 81 12.26 11.00 9.02
CA ARG A 81 12.05 12.15 9.89
C ARG A 81 12.60 11.82 11.29
N ASP A 82 13.43 12.70 11.84
CA ASP A 82 14.05 12.56 13.16
C ASP A 82 14.80 11.22 13.37
N GLY A 83 15.35 10.65 12.29
CA GLY A 83 16.08 9.37 12.31
C GLY A 83 15.16 8.13 12.31
N VAL A 84 13.86 8.28 12.15
CA VAL A 84 12.94 7.18 11.83
C VAL A 84 12.76 7.12 10.32
N ALA A 85 13.06 5.96 9.75
CA ALA A 85 12.98 5.75 8.30
C ALA A 85 11.62 5.20 7.90
N GLY A 86 11.12 5.61 6.73
CA GLY A 86 9.97 5.00 6.09
C GLY A 86 8.62 5.59 6.48
N LEU A 87 8.61 6.73 7.13
CA LEU A 87 7.39 7.43 7.50
C LEU A 87 6.62 7.97 6.28
N MET A 88 5.33 8.18 6.44
CA MET A 88 4.51 8.91 5.49
C MET A 88 4.99 10.36 5.40
N PRO A 89 5.21 10.91 4.21
CA PRO A 89 5.49 12.33 4.02
C PRO A 89 4.32 13.22 4.45
N GLU A 90 4.60 14.52 4.61
CA GLU A 90 3.56 15.49 4.87
C GLU A 90 2.54 15.53 3.70
N VAL A 91 1.27 15.81 4.02
CA VAL A 91 0.16 15.79 3.06
C VAL A 91 0.46 16.64 1.83
N GLU A 92 0.96 17.88 2.00
CA GLU A 92 1.30 18.80 0.92
C GLU A 92 2.35 18.22 -0.06
N ALA A 93 3.29 17.42 0.45
CA ALA A 93 4.31 16.77 -0.40
C ALA A 93 3.70 15.64 -1.24
N LEU A 94 2.77 14.88 -0.66
CA LEU A 94 2.05 13.82 -1.36
C LEU A 94 1.04 14.38 -2.37
N GLU A 95 0.33 15.47 -2.06
CA GLU A 95 -0.53 16.18 -3.00
C GLU A 95 0.26 16.63 -4.24
N THR A 96 1.46 17.19 -4.02
CA THR A 96 2.36 17.57 -5.11
C THR A 96 2.79 16.37 -5.94
N LEU A 97 3.25 15.29 -5.29
CA LEU A 97 3.68 14.07 -5.97
C LEU A 97 2.56 13.46 -6.81
N ILE A 98 1.36 13.32 -6.25
CA ILE A 98 0.19 12.73 -6.90
C ILE A 98 -0.29 13.61 -8.06
N GLY A 99 -0.39 14.93 -7.84
CA GLY A 99 -0.77 15.88 -8.88
C GLY A 99 0.23 15.93 -10.06
N GLU A 100 1.55 15.84 -9.81
CA GLU A 100 2.56 15.74 -10.87
C GLU A 100 2.44 14.46 -11.70
N LEU A 101 1.87 13.39 -11.14
CA LEU A 101 1.51 12.17 -11.85
C LEU A 101 0.22 12.34 -12.67
N GLY A 102 -0.42 13.51 -12.59
CA GLY A 102 -1.66 13.83 -13.29
C GLY A 102 -2.87 13.08 -12.73
N ILE A 103 -2.83 12.70 -11.47
CA ILE A 103 -3.94 12.05 -10.76
C ILE A 103 -4.71 13.15 -10.03
N ASP A 104 -6.03 13.16 -10.16
CA ASP A 104 -6.93 14.03 -9.39
C ASP A 104 -7.90 13.20 -8.52
N ASN A 105 -8.77 13.88 -7.77
CA ASN A 105 -9.65 13.22 -6.81
C ASN A 105 -10.80 12.42 -7.44
N ASP A 106 -11.07 12.60 -8.73
CA ASP A 106 -12.14 11.90 -9.45
C ASP A 106 -11.63 10.61 -10.13
N ASP A 107 -10.30 10.41 -10.18
CA ASP A 107 -9.67 9.26 -10.83
C ASP A 107 -9.76 7.97 -10.02
N THR A 108 -9.95 6.85 -10.68
CA THR A 108 -9.73 5.50 -10.12
C THR A 108 -8.27 5.08 -10.34
N VAL A 109 -7.53 4.85 -9.26
CA VAL A 109 -6.10 4.51 -9.32
C VAL A 109 -5.89 3.01 -9.16
N VAL A 110 -5.27 2.37 -10.16
CA VAL A 110 -4.80 0.98 -10.07
C VAL A 110 -3.31 0.96 -9.78
N VAL A 111 -2.93 0.61 -8.58
CA VAL A 111 -1.52 0.52 -8.17
C VAL A 111 -0.94 -0.83 -8.60
N ALA A 112 0.10 -0.81 -9.42
CA ALA A 112 0.78 -1.99 -9.91
C ALA A 112 2.24 -2.02 -9.42
N ALA A 113 2.56 -2.97 -8.54
CA ALA A 113 3.94 -3.32 -8.22
C ALA A 113 4.58 -4.11 -9.38
N ALA A 114 5.87 -4.43 -9.29
CA ALA A 114 6.51 -5.29 -10.27
C ALA A 114 5.91 -6.70 -10.31
N GLY A 115 5.49 -7.22 -9.16
CA GLY A 115 4.94 -8.57 -9.01
C GLY A 115 6.02 -9.66 -8.92
N THR A 116 7.26 -9.28 -8.62
CA THR A 116 8.44 -10.17 -8.65
C THR A 116 8.75 -10.82 -7.31
N GLY A 117 8.12 -10.38 -6.23
CA GLY A 117 8.34 -10.95 -4.90
C GLY A 117 7.35 -10.47 -3.86
N PRO A 118 7.30 -11.15 -2.71
CA PRO A 118 6.35 -10.80 -1.66
C PRO A 118 6.66 -9.47 -0.96
N THR A 119 7.93 -9.04 -0.93
CA THR A 119 8.29 -7.72 -0.39
C THR A 119 7.87 -6.62 -1.37
N ASP A 120 7.96 -6.85 -2.68
CA ASP A 120 7.52 -5.91 -3.71
C ASP A 120 6.00 -5.63 -3.64
N PHE A 121 5.15 -6.61 -3.27
CA PHE A 121 3.73 -6.39 -3.00
C PHE A 121 3.51 -5.26 -1.97
N GLY A 122 4.39 -5.16 -0.97
CA GLY A 122 4.37 -4.09 0.02
C GLY A 122 4.53 -2.69 -0.58
N SER A 123 5.15 -2.56 -1.76
CA SER A 123 5.25 -1.28 -2.47
C SER A 123 3.86 -0.81 -2.94
N ALA A 124 3.07 -1.72 -3.54
CA ALA A 124 1.69 -1.41 -3.93
C ALA A 124 0.80 -1.17 -2.71
N ALA A 125 0.89 -2.03 -1.69
CA ALA A 125 0.10 -1.90 -0.47
C ALA A 125 0.37 -0.58 0.27
N ARG A 126 1.64 -0.12 0.30
CA ARG A 126 1.99 1.15 0.94
C ARG A 126 1.47 2.37 0.17
N VAL A 127 1.52 2.34 -1.16
CA VAL A 127 0.96 3.42 -1.99
C VAL A 127 -0.56 3.41 -1.89
N TYR A 128 -1.20 2.24 -1.94
CA TYR A 128 -2.64 2.08 -1.70
C TYR A 128 -3.05 2.68 -0.35
N TRP A 129 -2.39 2.27 0.74
CA TRP A 129 -2.63 2.80 2.07
C TRP A 129 -2.44 4.32 2.14
N THR A 130 -1.45 4.87 1.42
CA THR A 130 -1.22 6.32 1.36
C THR A 130 -2.41 7.05 0.73
N PHE A 131 -2.99 6.54 -0.37
CA PHE A 131 -4.22 7.09 -0.96
C PHE A 131 -5.38 7.04 0.03
N LYS A 132 -5.58 5.90 0.71
CA LYS A 132 -6.62 5.76 1.74
C LYS A 132 -6.40 6.74 2.89
N ALA A 133 -5.18 6.89 3.37
CA ALA A 133 -4.82 7.84 4.44
C ALA A 133 -5.04 9.30 4.02
N LEU A 134 -4.97 9.61 2.72
CA LEU A 134 -5.33 10.91 2.15
C LEU A 134 -6.83 11.07 1.84
N GLY A 135 -7.66 10.07 2.18
CA GLY A 135 -9.11 10.10 1.95
C GLY A 135 -9.53 9.82 0.51
N HIS A 136 -8.64 9.24 -0.31
CA HIS A 136 -8.95 8.81 -1.66
C HIS A 136 -9.31 7.32 -1.68
N ASP A 137 -10.59 7.02 -1.81
CA ASP A 137 -11.13 5.66 -1.74
C ASP A 137 -11.14 4.91 -3.07
N GLU A 138 -11.08 5.63 -4.20
CA GLU A 138 -11.08 5.05 -5.55
C GLU A 138 -9.69 4.53 -5.94
N VAL A 139 -9.14 3.64 -5.12
CA VAL A 139 -7.84 3.01 -5.32
C VAL A 139 -7.93 1.49 -5.21
N THR A 140 -7.13 0.77 -5.99
CA THR A 140 -7.08 -0.69 -5.99
C THR A 140 -5.67 -1.19 -6.30
N ILE A 141 -5.34 -2.43 -5.91
CA ILE A 141 -4.07 -3.08 -6.25
C ILE A 141 -4.29 -4.09 -7.38
N LEU A 142 -3.40 -4.08 -8.38
CA LEU A 142 -3.34 -5.13 -9.40
C LEU A 142 -2.69 -6.39 -8.82
N ASN A 143 -3.47 -7.46 -8.67
CA ASN A 143 -2.99 -8.75 -8.20
C ASN A 143 -2.00 -9.36 -9.21
N GLY A 144 -0.84 -9.78 -8.73
CA GLY A 144 0.27 -10.24 -9.59
C GLY A 144 1.12 -9.13 -10.19
N GLY A 145 0.72 -7.88 -10.07
CA GLY A 145 1.47 -6.73 -10.57
C GLY A 145 1.74 -6.79 -12.08
N VAL A 146 2.81 -6.13 -12.51
CA VAL A 146 3.21 -6.10 -13.95
C VAL A 146 3.66 -7.48 -14.44
N ALA A 147 4.34 -8.27 -13.61
CA ALA A 147 4.74 -9.63 -13.96
C ALA A 147 3.51 -10.52 -14.23
N GLY A 148 2.48 -10.44 -13.40
CA GLY A 148 1.22 -11.16 -13.59
C GLY A 148 0.46 -10.72 -14.85
N TRP A 149 0.46 -9.43 -15.14
CA TRP A 149 -0.08 -8.89 -16.40
C TRP A 149 0.61 -9.52 -17.62
N GLN A 150 1.94 -9.58 -17.63
CA GLN A 150 2.74 -10.16 -18.70
C GLN A 150 2.58 -11.67 -18.80
N ALA A 151 2.58 -12.38 -17.65
CA ALA A 151 2.43 -13.84 -17.60
C ALA A 151 1.10 -14.32 -18.19
N GLN A 152 0.04 -13.52 -18.05
CA GLN A 152 -1.26 -13.79 -18.66
C GLN A 152 -1.35 -13.41 -20.14
N GLY A 153 -0.28 -12.85 -20.73
CA GLY A 153 -0.18 -12.54 -22.16
C GLY A 153 -0.93 -11.28 -22.59
N PHE A 154 -1.24 -10.38 -21.67
CA PHE A 154 -1.83 -9.09 -22.01
C PHE A 154 -0.83 -8.18 -22.73
N GLU A 155 -1.34 -7.24 -23.53
CA GLU A 155 -0.53 -6.29 -24.30
C GLU A 155 0.33 -5.42 -23.39
N VAL A 156 1.58 -5.17 -23.83
CA VAL A 156 2.51 -4.26 -23.18
C VAL A 156 2.91 -3.12 -24.11
N ALA A 157 3.03 -1.93 -23.58
CA ALA A 157 3.61 -0.78 -24.26
C ALA A 157 5.11 -0.69 -23.99
N SER A 158 5.86 -0.08 -24.91
CA SER A 158 7.30 0.16 -24.78
C SER A 158 7.70 1.55 -25.30
N GLY A 159 8.93 1.97 -25.00
CA GLY A 159 9.45 3.30 -25.32
C GLY A 159 9.09 4.35 -24.26
N ALA A 160 9.44 5.62 -24.52
CA ALA A 160 9.12 6.71 -23.58
C ALA A 160 7.60 6.85 -23.41
N PRO A 161 7.11 7.02 -22.17
CA PRO A 161 5.69 7.29 -21.93
C PRO A 161 5.28 8.66 -22.50
N GLU A 162 4.00 8.85 -22.73
CA GLU A 162 3.45 10.16 -23.07
C GLU A 162 3.69 11.18 -21.96
N ALA A 163 3.76 12.44 -22.34
CA ALA A 163 3.90 13.53 -21.37
C ALA A 163 2.59 13.66 -20.55
N ILE A 164 2.74 13.75 -19.25
CA ILE A 164 1.63 13.88 -18.31
C ILE A 164 1.42 15.37 -18.03
N ALA A 165 0.18 15.83 -18.10
CA ALA A 165 -0.21 17.14 -17.56
C ALA A 165 -0.46 16.98 -16.07
N ALA A 166 0.12 17.87 -15.26
CA ALA A 166 -0.18 17.86 -13.82
C ALA A 166 -1.64 18.25 -13.57
N THR A 167 -2.20 17.70 -12.52
CA THR A 167 -3.53 17.97 -11.99
C THR A 167 -3.43 18.56 -10.58
N ASP A 168 -4.56 18.94 -10.00
CA ASP A 168 -4.66 19.34 -8.61
C ASP A 168 -5.27 18.13 -7.84
N PHE A 169 -4.49 17.57 -6.93
CA PHE A 169 -4.97 16.53 -5.99
C PHE A 169 -5.05 17.15 -4.60
N GLU A 170 -6.18 16.98 -3.92
CA GLU A 170 -6.41 17.48 -2.56
C GLU A 170 -6.56 16.29 -1.58
N GLY A 171 -5.64 16.19 -0.62
CA GLY A 171 -5.64 15.16 0.41
C GLY A 171 -6.36 15.61 1.68
N SER A 172 -7.07 14.70 2.32
CA SER A 172 -7.70 14.89 3.63
C SER A 172 -7.25 13.77 4.56
N LEU A 173 -6.29 14.04 5.44
CA LEU A 173 -5.71 13.02 6.31
C LEU A 173 -6.76 12.30 7.15
N GLN A 174 -6.76 10.98 7.06
CA GLN A 174 -7.60 10.08 7.83
C GLN A 174 -6.81 9.58 9.05
N ASP A 175 -6.83 10.34 10.14
CA ASP A 175 -6.06 10.03 11.37
C ASP A 175 -6.34 8.61 11.89
N ALA A 176 -7.54 8.09 11.70
CA ALA A 176 -7.91 6.73 12.11
C ALA A 176 -7.08 5.62 11.45
N LEU A 177 -6.45 5.89 10.31
CA LEU A 177 -5.60 4.91 9.62
C LEU A 177 -4.14 4.92 10.08
N LEU A 178 -3.74 5.93 10.88
CA LEU A 178 -2.38 6.08 11.40
C LEU A 178 -2.37 5.87 12.92
N ALA A 179 -1.61 4.90 13.40
CA ALA A 179 -1.35 4.74 14.81
C ALA A 179 -0.07 5.48 15.22
N THR A 180 -0.17 6.33 16.22
CA THR A 180 0.98 6.93 16.90
C THR A 180 1.61 5.94 17.88
N THR A 181 2.85 6.19 18.28
CA THR A 181 3.49 5.40 19.33
C THR A 181 2.70 5.38 20.65
N ALA A 182 2.03 6.48 21.01
CA ALA A 182 1.20 6.55 22.23
C ALA A 182 -0.06 5.68 22.11
N GLU A 183 -0.67 5.60 20.94
CA GLU A 183 -1.80 4.71 20.68
C GLU A 183 -1.38 3.24 20.70
N VAL A 184 -0.21 2.90 20.15
CA VAL A 184 0.35 1.55 20.26
C VAL A 184 0.65 1.15 21.72
N GLU A 185 1.14 2.08 22.55
CA GLU A 185 1.28 1.85 24.00
C GLU A 185 -0.07 1.60 24.66
N GLY A 186 -1.06 2.41 24.30
CA GLY A 186 -2.45 2.25 24.80
C GLY A 186 -3.04 0.91 24.38
N ALA A 187 -2.92 0.53 23.12
CA ALA A 187 -3.39 -0.75 22.59
C ALA A 187 -2.76 -1.94 23.35
N ARG A 188 -1.44 -1.90 23.55
CA ARG A 188 -0.72 -2.91 24.36
C ARG A 188 -1.23 -2.99 25.82
N GLU A 189 -1.53 -1.86 26.44
CA GLU A 189 -1.99 -1.80 27.84
C GLU A 189 -3.44 -2.26 28.00
N ASN A 190 -4.24 -2.12 26.95
CA ASN A 190 -5.66 -2.50 26.91
C ASN A 190 -5.88 -3.91 26.33
N ASP A 191 -4.81 -4.66 26.02
CA ASP A 191 -4.88 -5.96 25.35
C ASP A 191 -5.61 -5.90 23.97
N GLU A 192 -5.52 -4.75 23.28
CA GLU A 192 -6.00 -4.61 21.90
C GLU A 192 -5.06 -5.32 20.91
N ALA A 193 -5.56 -5.66 19.74
CA ALA A 193 -4.80 -6.45 18.77
C ALA A 193 -3.62 -5.68 18.20
N LEU A 194 -2.40 -6.16 18.43
CA LEU A 194 -1.17 -5.73 17.77
C LEU A 194 -0.72 -6.83 16.83
N VAL A 195 -0.57 -6.53 15.53
CA VAL A 195 -0.25 -7.52 14.48
C VAL A 195 1.10 -7.20 13.87
N ASP A 196 2.08 -8.06 14.13
CA ASP A 196 3.43 -7.98 13.58
C ASP A 196 3.47 -8.65 12.20
N ALA A 197 3.62 -7.84 11.13
CA ALA A 197 3.66 -8.30 9.76
C ALA A 197 5.05 -8.81 9.30
N ARG A 198 6.02 -8.89 10.20
CA ARG A 198 7.38 -9.35 9.88
C ARG A 198 7.45 -10.87 9.80
N PRO A 199 8.44 -11.41 9.05
CA PRO A 199 8.79 -12.82 9.13
C PRO A 199 9.00 -13.30 10.57
N VAL A 200 8.73 -14.58 10.81
CA VAL A 200 8.69 -15.17 12.16
C VAL A 200 10.00 -15.04 12.93
N ASP A 201 11.15 -15.02 12.25
CA ASP A 201 12.47 -14.87 12.87
C ASP A 201 12.67 -13.45 13.45
N PHE A 202 12.15 -12.40 12.80
CA PHE A 202 12.08 -11.04 13.35
C PHE A 202 11.14 -10.96 14.55
N TYR A 203 9.94 -11.54 14.40
CA TYR A 203 8.94 -11.58 15.48
C TYR A 203 9.49 -12.26 16.75
N ARG A 204 10.21 -13.36 16.60
CA ARG A 204 10.84 -14.07 17.72
C ARG A 204 12.08 -13.40 18.30
N GLY A 205 12.61 -12.40 17.61
CA GLY A 205 13.87 -11.74 17.99
C GLY A 205 15.12 -12.55 17.67
N GLU A 206 15.03 -13.51 16.74
CA GLU A 206 16.15 -14.33 16.24
C GLU A 206 16.99 -13.55 15.21
N THR A 207 16.40 -12.54 14.58
CA THR A 207 17.07 -11.60 13.67
C THR A 207 16.62 -10.17 13.92
N GLN A 208 17.35 -9.20 13.35
CA GLN A 208 17.13 -7.77 13.54
C GLN A 208 17.35 -6.99 12.25
N SER A 209 16.46 -6.03 11.96
CA SER A 209 16.67 -5.06 10.88
C SER A 209 17.73 -4.03 11.27
N PRO A 210 18.57 -3.58 10.32
CA PRO A 210 19.50 -2.47 10.56
C PRO A 210 18.83 -1.15 10.96
N ALA A 211 17.53 -0.99 10.65
CA ALA A 211 16.76 0.20 11.01
C ALA A 211 16.23 0.17 12.47
N VAL A 212 16.37 -0.96 13.18
CA VAL A 212 15.79 -1.21 14.50
C VAL A 212 16.92 -1.34 15.51
N ARG A 213 16.80 -0.73 16.69
CA ARG A 213 17.89 -0.73 17.71
C ARG A 213 18.02 -2.04 18.47
N ALA A 214 16.94 -2.81 18.59
CA ALA A 214 16.94 -4.07 19.34
C ALA A 214 16.02 -5.11 18.70
N PRO A 215 16.34 -6.43 18.79
CA PRO A 215 15.52 -7.51 18.26
C PRO A 215 14.28 -7.77 19.12
N GLY A 216 13.28 -8.46 18.57
CA GLY A 216 12.04 -8.83 19.26
C GLY A 216 10.82 -8.11 18.73
N THR A 217 9.68 -8.30 19.37
CA THR A 217 8.39 -7.71 19.00
C THR A 217 7.78 -6.91 20.15
N ILE A 218 6.73 -6.15 19.89
CA ILE A 218 5.93 -5.47 20.93
C ILE A 218 5.21 -6.55 21.76
N PRO A 219 5.30 -6.53 23.10
CA PRO A 219 4.65 -7.56 23.93
C PRO A 219 3.14 -7.60 23.71
N GLY A 220 2.60 -8.81 23.57
CA GLY A 220 1.19 -9.04 23.28
C GLY A 220 0.86 -9.14 21.79
N ALA A 221 1.78 -8.75 20.90
CA ALA A 221 1.55 -8.87 19.48
C ALA A 221 1.42 -10.32 19.01
N VAL A 222 0.51 -10.53 18.05
CA VAL A 222 0.41 -11.75 17.24
C VAL A 222 1.18 -11.58 15.94
N ASN A 223 1.53 -12.67 15.26
CA ASN A 223 2.30 -12.60 14.03
C ASN A 223 1.46 -13.03 12.83
N LEU A 224 1.36 -12.14 11.84
CA LEU A 224 0.83 -12.41 10.50
C LEU A 224 1.91 -12.00 9.48
N PRO A 225 2.83 -12.91 9.12
CA PRO A 225 3.89 -12.56 8.17
C PRO A 225 3.33 -12.09 6.83
N HIS A 226 3.78 -10.93 6.37
CA HIS A 226 3.28 -10.26 5.16
C HIS A 226 3.28 -11.14 3.90
N HIS A 227 4.09 -12.20 3.89
CA HIS A 227 4.32 -13.05 2.72
C HIS A 227 3.54 -14.38 2.73
N ASP A 228 2.94 -14.78 3.85
CA ASP A 228 2.36 -16.13 4.00
C ASP A 228 1.22 -16.40 3.02
N ALA A 229 0.42 -15.41 2.65
CA ALA A 229 -0.64 -15.54 1.66
C ALA A 229 -0.23 -15.10 0.24
N LEU A 230 1.06 -14.83 -0.02
CA LEU A 230 1.57 -14.47 -1.34
C LEU A 230 2.17 -15.68 -2.02
N VAL A 231 1.52 -16.16 -3.09
CA VAL A 231 1.86 -17.37 -3.81
C VAL A 231 2.45 -17.06 -5.18
N GLU A 232 3.54 -17.75 -5.54
CA GLU A 232 4.14 -17.65 -6.85
C GLU A 232 3.38 -18.51 -7.86
N ARG A 233 3.00 -17.90 -9.01
CA ARG A 233 2.41 -18.60 -10.16
C ARG A 233 2.98 -17.99 -11.45
N ASP A 234 3.54 -18.81 -12.31
CA ASP A 234 4.09 -18.39 -13.63
C ASP A 234 5.08 -17.21 -13.55
N GLY A 235 5.90 -17.15 -12.49
CA GLY A 235 6.90 -16.11 -12.26
C GLY A 235 6.36 -14.78 -11.74
N ALA A 236 5.13 -14.76 -11.23
CA ALA A 236 4.53 -13.60 -10.55
C ALA A 236 3.95 -14.01 -9.19
N TYR A 237 3.92 -13.05 -8.27
CA TYR A 237 3.38 -13.24 -6.91
C TYR A 237 1.98 -12.67 -6.81
N TYR A 238 1.04 -13.50 -6.39
CA TYR A 238 -0.37 -13.15 -6.22
C TYR A 238 -0.79 -13.31 -4.76
N LEU A 239 -1.58 -12.37 -4.26
CA LEU A 239 -2.26 -12.56 -2.98
C LEU A 239 -3.40 -13.57 -3.16
N ASP A 240 -3.33 -14.65 -2.39
CA ASP A 240 -4.37 -15.69 -2.35
C ASP A 240 -5.35 -15.35 -1.22
N ALA A 241 -6.55 -14.92 -1.59
CA ALA A 241 -7.54 -14.44 -0.63
C ALA A 241 -8.09 -15.58 0.26
N GLU A 242 -8.13 -16.83 -0.22
CA GLU A 242 -8.61 -17.96 0.58
C GLU A 242 -7.57 -18.33 1.64
N GLU A 243 -6.29 -18.38 1.28
CA GLU A 243 -5.19 -18.64 2.21
C GLU A 243 -5.07 -17.50 3.23
N LEU A 244 -5.20 -16.25 2.78
CA LEU A 244 -5.21 -15.08 3.67
C LEU A 244 -6.34 -15.18 4.70
N GLN A 245 -7.58 -15.46 4.27
CA GLN A 245 -8.71 -15.57 5.18
C GLN A 245 -8.46 -16.66 6.23
N ALA A 246 -7.91 -17.81 5.83
CA ALA A 246 -7.56 -18.86 6.76
C ALA A 246 -6.51 -18.41 7.80
N ASN A 247 -5.49 -17.66 7.36
CA ASN A 247 -4.46 -17.12 8.25
C ASN A 247 -5.04 -16.09 9.23
N VAL A 248 -5.93 -15.21 8.76
CA VAL A 248 -6.61 -14.21 9.62
C VAL A 248 -7.54 -14.89 10.63
N ASP A 249 -8.30 -15.88 10.19
CA ASP A 249 -9.20 -16.66 11.08
C ASP A 249 -8.41 -17.39 12.18
N GLU A 250 -7.19 -17.88 11.89
CA GLU A 250 -6.30 -18.54 12.86
C GLU A 250 -5.82 -17.58 13.96
N LEU A 251 -5.71 -16.27 13.67
CA LEU A 251 -5.37 -15.28 14.68
C LEU A 251 -6.45 -15.13 15.73
N GLY A 252 -7.70 -15.45 15.40
CA GLY A 252 -8.85 -15.38 16.32
C GLY A 252 -9.18 -13.97 16.78
N LEU A 253 -8.86 -12.95 15.95
CA LEU A 253 -9.16 -11.55 16.22
C LEU A 253 -10.66 -11.29 16.07
N ASP A 254 -11.18 -10.36 16.88
CA ASP A 254 -12.56 -9.89 16.74
C ASP A 254 -12.60 -8.88 15.56
N PRO A 255 -13.39 -9.11 14.50
CA PRO A 255 -13.45 -8.21 13.35
C PRO A 255 -13.91 -6.78 13.67
N GLU A 256 -14.69 -6.59 14.74
CA GLU A 256 -15.20 -5.28 15.18
C GLU A 256 -14.25 -4.57 16.17
N ALA A 257 -13.21 -5.26 16.67
CA ALA A 257 -12.27 -4.69 17.63
C ALA A 257 -11.10 -3.98 16.92
N PRO A 258 -10.55 -2.90 17.53
CA PRO A 258 -9.40 -2.21 16.97
C PRO A 258 -8.17 -3.11 16.86
N ALA A 259 -7.43 -2.96 15.79
CA ALA A 259 -6.16 -3.63 15.53
C ALA A 259 -5.11 -2.68 14.98
N VAL A 260 -3.84 -2.90 15.30
CA VAL A 260 -2.72 -2.11 14.79
C VAL A 260 -1.73 -3.01 14.08
N ALA A 261 -1.51 -2.77 12.78
CA ALA A 261 -0.49 -3.45 11.99
C ALA A 261 0.86 -2.71 12.10
N PHE A 262 1.94 -3.44 12.30
CA PHE A 262 3.30 -2.88 12.34
C PHE A 262 4.33 -3.84 11.75
N CYS A 263 5.55 -3.31 11.47
CA CYS A 263 6.68 -4.13 11.03
C CYS A 263 8.03 -3.54 11.50
N ASN A 264 9.03 -3.41 10.62
CA ASN A 264 10.28 -2.70 10.94
C ASN A 264 10.19 -1.19 10.66
N THR A 265 9.61 -0.77 9.50
CA THR A 265 9.64 0.59 8.96
C THR A 265 8.38 0.93 8.16
N GLY A 266 7.22 0.37 8.46
CA GLY A 266 5.95 0.66 7.80
C GLY A 266 5.74 0.05 6.41
N HIS A 267 6.71 -0.66 5.83
CA HIS A 267 6.60 -1.25 4.50
C HIS A 267 5.77 -2.55 4.49
N TRP A 268 6.21 -3.56 5.23
CA TRP A 268 5.43 -4.81 5.40
C TRP A 268 4.16 -4.60 6.24
N ALA A 269 4.17 -3.58 7.11
CA ALA A 269 2.98 -3.20 7.85
C ALA A 269 1.83 -2.78 6.93
N ALA A 270 2.13 -2.13 5.81
CA ALA A 270 1.12 -1.79 4.83
C ALA A 270 0.52 -3.03 4.15
N SER A 271 1.35 -4.06 3.87
CA SER A 271 0.82 -5.37 3.44
C SER A 271 -0.08 -5.99 4.51
N GLY A 272 0.35 -5.97 5.79
CA GLY A 272 -0.43 -6.48 6.91
C GLY A 272 -1.75 -5.71 7.10
N TRP A 273 -1.71 -4.39 7.04
CA TRP A 273 -2.90 -3.54 7.08
C TRP A 273 -3.88 -3.88 5.94
N PHE A 274 -3.40 -3.94 4.70
CA PHE A 274 -4.20 -4.30 3.52
C PHE A 274 -4.82 -5.69 3.68
N GLN A 275 -4.04 -6.66 4.16
CA GLN A 275 -4.49 -8.02 4.39
C GLN A 275 -5.57 -8.11 5.46
N LEU A 276 -5.41 -7.38 6.56
CA LEU A 276 -6.38 -7.39 7.67
C LEU A 276 -7.66 -6.62 7.31
N SER A 277 -7.53 -5.37 6.86
CA SER A 277 -8.65 -4.46 6.64
C SER A 277 -9.36 -4.73 5.32
N GLU A 278 -8.64 -4.76 4.21
CA GLU A 278 -9.24 -4.71 2.87
C GLU A 278 -9.68 -6.10 2.35
N VAL A 279 -9.04 -7.16 2.83
CA VAL A 279 -9.31 -8.54 2.41
C VAL A 279 -9.79 -9.41 3.56
N GLY A 280 -9.17 -9.29 4.74
CA GLY A 280 -9.47 -10.09 5.93
C GLY A 280 -10.75 -9.68 6.68
N GLY A 281 -11.32 -8.51 6.37
CA GLY A 281 -12.61 -8.07 6.86
C GLY A 281 -12.63 -7.50 8.29
N LEU A 282 -11.48 -7.08 8.86
CA LEU A 282 -11.44 -6.32 10.11
C LEU A 282 -11.84 -4.87 9.82
N GLU A 283 -12.75 -4.31 10.63
CA GLU A 283 -13.35 -3.00 10.38
C GLU A 283 -12.52 -1.81 10.88
N ASP A 284 -11.72 -1.98 11.93
CA ASP A 284 -10.97 -0.92 12.61
C ASP A 284 -9.47 -1.29 12.68
N VAL A 285 -8.77 -1.11 11.56
CA VAL A 285 -7.33 -1.38 11.47
C VAL A 285 -6.56 -0.11 11.19
N SER A 286 -5.65 0.26 12.09
CA SER A 286 -4.66 1.31 11.87
C SER A 286 -3.29 0.74 11.57
N MET A 287 -2.40 1.54 11.00
CA MET A 287 -1.03 1.17 10.76
C MET A 287 -0.07 2.03 11.59
N TYR A 288 0.80 1.38 12.37
CA TYR A 288 1.91 2.06 13.04
C TYR A 288 3.05 2.26 12.04
N ASP A 289 3.08 3.42 11.44
CA ASP A 289 3.96 3.81 10.36
C ASP A 289 5.45 3.73 10.75
N GLY A 290 5.82 4.29 11.91
CA GLY A 290 7.19 4.25 12.45
C GLY A 290 7.65 2.85 12.89
N SER A 291 6.70 1.97 13.20
CA SER A 291 6.95 0.55 13.50
C SER A 291 8.06 0.33 14.54
N MET A 292 8.79 -0.80 14.45
CA MET A 292 9.88 -1.11 15.38
C MET A 292 11.05 -0.12 15.30
N ALA A 293 11.25 0.57 14.16
CA ALA A 293 12.29 1.60 14.04
C ALA A 293 12.02 2.78 14.98
N GLU A 294 10.76 3.15 15.17
CA GLU A 294 10.36 4.19 16.11
C GLU A 294 10.21 3.62 17.54
N TRP A 295 9.55 2.48 17.69
CA TRP A 295 9.33 1.83 18.99
C TRP A 295 10.61 1.64 19.78
N THR A 296 11.67 1.17 19.15
CA THR A 296 12.95 0.86 19.82
C THR A 296 13.84 2.07 20.06
N ARG A 297 13.39 3.30 19.87
CA ARG A 297 14.19 4.51 20.13
C ARG A 297 14.35 4.80 21.62
N GLU A 298 13.35 4.49 22.42
CA GLU A 298 13.36 4.72 23.85
C GLU A 298 13.82 3.46 24.60
N ASP A 299 14.71 3.63 25.56
CA ASP A 299 15.38 2.53 26.27
C ASP A 299 14.43 1.76 27.23
N ASP A 300 13.38 2.40 27.71
CA ASP A 300 12.41 1.82 28.64
C ASP A 300 11.25 1.05 27.95
N ARG A 301 11.17 1.10 26.62
CA ARG A 301 10.13 0.37 25.90
C ARG A 301 10.31 -1.14 25.99
N PRO A 302 9.23 -1.87 26.27
CA PRO A 302 9.27 -3.31 26.40
C PRO A 302 9.35 -4.00 25.05
N LEU A 303 10.11 -5.08 25.00
CA LEU A 303 10.20 -6.02 23.87
C LEU A 303 9.95 -7.44 24.35
N HIS A 304 9.34 -8.26 23.52
CA HIS A 304 9.21 -9.69 23.74
C HIS A 304 10.15 -10.46 22.80
N LEU A 305 10.99 -11.30 23.38
CA LEU A 305 11.84 -12.26 22.67
C LEU A 305 11.43 -13.68 23.06
N ALA A 306 11.37 -14.59 22.09
CA ALA A 306 10.92 -15.96 22.32
C ALA A 306 11.75 -16.70 23.39
N GLU A 307 13.09 -16.44 23.46
CA GLU A 307 13.98 -17.10 24.39
C GLU A 307 14.13 -16.39 25.75
N ARG A 308 13.82 -15.08 25.83
CA ARG A 308 14.09 -14.25 27.01
C ARG A 308 12.84 -13.69 27.68
N GLY A 309 11.68 -13.78 27.03
CA GLY A 309 10.47 -13.15 27.50
C GLY A 309 10.49 -11.62 27.31
N ILE A 310 9.85 -10.88 28.21
CA ILE A 310 9.76 -9.42 28.14
C ILE A 310 11.00 -8.80 28.79
N VAL A 311 11.66 -7.92 28.04
CA VAL A 311 12.83 -7.12 28.43
C VAL A 311 12.68 -5.70 27.92
N SER A 312 13.43 -4.73 28.45
CA SER A 312 13.48 -3.39 27.87
C SER A 312 14.48 -3.27 26.72
N VAL A 313 14.30 -2.28 25.86
CA VAL A 313 15.27 -1.98 24.77
C VAL A 313 16.67 -1.76 25.36
N GLY A 314 16.78 -0.95 26.42
CA GLY A 314 18.06 -0.65 27.08
C GLY A 314 18.84 -1.88 27.54
N GLU A 315 18.15 -2.94 27.99
CA GLU A 315 18.79 -4.20 28.39
C GLU A 315 19.42 -4.99 27.22
N LEU A 316 19.11 -4.64 25.98
CA LEU A 316 19.59 -5.31 24.77
C LEU A 316 20.65 -4.53 24.01
N VAL A 317 20.77 -3.21 24.24
CA VAL A 317 21.68 -2.32 23.49
C VAL A 317 22.91 -1.87 24.32
N ASP A 318 22.99 -2.20 25.62
CA ASP A 318 24.16 -2.05 26.47
C ASP A 318 25.15 -3.19 26.20
#